data_536f431202bed0c846c6c5a78a49ff97
#
_entry.id   536f431202bed0c846c6c5a78a49ff97
#
_cell.length_a   1.000
_cell.length_b   1.000
_cell.length_c   1.000
_cell.angle_alpha   90.00
_cell.angle_beta   90.00
_cell.angle_gamma   90.00
#
_symmetry.space_group_name_H-M   'P 1'
#
loop_
_entity.id
_entity.type
_entity.pdbx_description
1 polymer ?
#
loop_
_entity_poly.entity_id
_entity_poly.type
_entity_poly.pdbx_seq_one_letter_code
_entity_poly.pdbx_strand_id
1 'polypeptide(L)'
;MASDTVLTLDEVTVRRGASTILGPLSLTLRTGQRWVILGPNGAGKSTLLQLIATRIFPSSGSAQILDKAMGKVDLFELRTRIGLVSANSTTGIPDDELVRDVVLTAAYAISGRWNESYDLWDESRAIALLTTFGVRPLGDRAYGTLS
;
A
#
# COMPACT_ATOMS: atom_id res chain seq x y z
N MET A 1 1.80 -24.95 9.97
CA MET A 1 1.56 -24.86 8.51
C MET A 1 1.17 -23.40 8.23
N ALA A 2 1.91 -22.70 7.36
CA ALA A 2 1.50 -21.36 6.96
C ALA A 2 0.12 -21.45 6.27
N SER A 3 -0.77 -20.52 6.56
CA SER A 3 -2.07 -20.44 5.89
C SER A 3 -1.86 -20.21 4.39
N ASP A 4 -2.57 -20.98 3.56
CA ASP A 4 -2.58 -20.76 2.11
C ASP A 4 -3.40 -19.50 1.73
N THR A 5 -4.09 -18.89 2.69
CA THR A 5 -4.96 -17.74 2.48
C THR A 5 -4.18 -16.44 2.75
N VAL A 6 -4.18 -15.54 1.77
CA VAL A 6 -3.51 -14.23 1.88
C VAL A 6 -4.49 -13.09 2.19
N LEU A 7 -5.78 -13.28 1.89
CA LEU A 7 -6.85 -12.31 2.15
C LEU A 7 -8.15 -13.02 2.47
N THR A 8 -8.82 -12.59 3.54
CA THR A 8 -10.20 -12.93 3.82
C THR A 8 -10.97 -11.66 4.16
N LEU A 9 -12.01 -11.37 3.42
CA LEU A 9 -13.02 -10.37 3.75
C LEU A 9 -14.31 -11.11 4.09
N ASP A 10 -14.95 -10.72 5.18
CA ASP A 10 -16.21 -11.29 5.62
C ASP A 10 -17.21 -10.16 5.90
N GLU A 11 -18.25 -10.09 5.05
CA GLU A 11 -19.33 -9.08 5.08
C GLU A 11 -18.80 -7.64 5.21
N VAL A 12 -17.66 -7.36 4.56
CA VAL A 12 -17.00 -6.06 4.64
C VAL A 12 -17.81 -4.99 3.92
N THR A 13 -18.06 -3.89 4.61
CA THR A 13 -18.55 -2.65 4.01
C THR A 13 -17.61 -1.49 4.26
N VAL A 14 -17.56 -0.56 3.33
CA VAL A 14 -16.90 0.74 3.51
C VAL A 14 -17.90 1.83 3.25
N ARG A 15 -18.07 2.73 4.21
CA ARG A 15 -18.98 3.89 4.15
C ARG A 15 -18.20 5.19 4.19
N ARG A 16 -18.73 6.19 3.52
CA ARG A 16 -18.27 7.58 3.63
C ARG A 16 -19.48 8.46 3.91
N GLY A 17 -19.57 8.94 5.14
CA GLY A 17 -20.80 9.58 5.63
C GLY A 17 -21.99 8.62 5.57
N ALA A 18 -23.08 9.03 4.96
CA ALA A 18 -24.29 8.22 4.81
C ALA A 18 -24.21 7.20 3.66
N SER A 19 -23.24 7.32 2.75
CA SER A 19 -23.16 6.50 1.54
C SER A 19 -22.30 5.26 1.75
N THR A 20 -22.78 4.10 1.30
CA THR A 20 -21.98 2.88 1.18
C THR A 20 -21.22 2.92 -0.14
N ILE A 21 -19.87 2.91 -0.06
CA ILE A 21 -18.96 2.96 -1.20
C ILE A 21 -18.59 1.54 -1.67
N LEU A 22 -18.53 0.58 -0.75
CA LEU A 22 -18.20 -0.80 -1.03
C LEU A 22 -18.99 -1.73 -0.11
N GLY A 23 -19.44 -2.85 -0.64
CA GLY A 23 -19.99 -3.96 0.11
C GLY A 23 -21.51 -3.95 0.31
N PRO A 24 -22.03 -4.92 1.10
CA PRO A 24 -21.24 -5.96 1.78
C PRO A 24 -20.52 -6.89 0.81
N LEU A 25 -19.29 -7.25 1.12
CA LEU A 25 -18.43 -8.09 0.27
C LEU A 25 -17.73 -9.16 1.10
N SER A 26 -17.87 -10.41 0.68
CA SER A 26 -17.08 -11.53 1.21
C SER A 26 -16.21 -12.09 0.09
N LEU A 27 -14.92 -12.28 0.38
CA LEU A 27 -13.89 -12.64 -0.60
C LEU A 27 -12.76 -13.38 0.09
N THR A 28 -12.26 -14.45 -0.52
CA THR A 28 -11.05 -15.14 -0.07
C THR A 28 -10.06 -15.25 -1.23
N LEU A 29 -8.83 -14.80 -0.98
CA LEU A 29 -7.71 -14.90 -1.92
C LEU A 29 -6.64 -15.82 -1.34
N ARG A 30 -6.12 -16.73 -2.17
CA ARG A 30 -5.09 -17.70 -1.77
C ARG A 30 -3.74 -17.38 -2.41
N THR A 31 -2.69 -17.88 -1.82
CA THR A 31 -1.33 -17.80 -2.35
C THR A 31 -1.28 -18.24 -3.81
N GLY A 32 -0.55 -17.50 -4.63
CA GLY A 32 -0.38 -17.79 -6.06
C GLY A 32 -1.55 -17.37 -6.97
N GLN A 33 -2.70 -16.98 -6.42
CA GLN A 33 -3.80 -16.48 -7.24
C GLN A 33 -3.52 -15.08 -7.78
N ARG A 34 -4.03 -14.82 -8.98
CA ARG A 34 -4.01 -13.51 -9.63
C ARG A 34 -5.45 -13.15 -9.99
N TRP A 35 -5.90 -11.99 -9.55
CA TRP A 35 -7.26 -11.56 -9.72
C TRP A 35 -7.33 -10.27 -10.51
N VAL A 36 -8.36 -10.16 -11.32
CA VAL A 36 -8.74 -8.92 -12.03
C VAL A 36 -10.09 -8.48 -11.50
N ILE A 37 -10.17 -7.20 -11.09
CA ILE A 37 -11.41 -6.60 -10.58
C ILE A 37 -11.99 -5.73 -11.68
N LEU A 38 -13.15 -6.10 -12.20
CA LEU A 38 -13.86 -5.39 -13.26
C LEU A 38 -15.15 -4.78 -12.71
N GLY A 39 -15.56 -3.66 -13.28
CA GLY A 39 -16.80 -2.99 -12.93
C GLY A 39 -16.81 -1.53 -13.39
N PRO A 40 -17.98 -0.88 -13.38
CA PRO A 40 -18.12 0.52 -13.79
C PRO A 40 -17.35 1.49 -12.87
N ASN A 41 -17.21 2.74 -13.31
CA ASN A 41 -16.68 3.80 -12.45
C ASN A 41 -17.61 4.00 -11.25
N GLY A 42 -17.01 4.20 -10.06
CA GLY A 42 -17.76 4.32 -8.81
C GLY A 42 -18.17 2.99 -8.15
N ALA A 43 -17.87 1.83 -8.74
CA ALA A 43 -18.20 0.51 -8.16
C ALA A 43 -17.39 0.12 -6.90
N GLY A 44 -16.53 1.01 -6.39
CA GLY A 44 -15.74 0.73 -5.19
C GLY A 44 -14.42 -0.02 -5.42
N LYS A 45 -13.99 -0.24 -6.70
CA LYS A 45 -12.75 -0.96 -7.02
C LYS A 45 -11.52 -0.39 -6.32
N SER A 46 -11.30 0.92 -6.44
CA SER A 46 -10.17 1.61 -5.79
C SER A 46 -10.28 1.57 -4.26
N THR A 47 -11.51 1.64 -3.73
CA THR A 47 -11.77 1.50 -2.30
C THR A 47 -11.42 0.11 -1.80
N LEU A 48 -11.75 -0.93 -2.56
CA LEU A 48 -11.36 -2.31 -2.24
C LEU A 48 -9.84 -2.47 -2.23
N LEU A 49 -9.13 -1.93 -3.22
CA LEU A 49 -7.67 -1.99 -3.26
C LEU A 49 -7.02 -1.22 -2.09
N GLN A 50 -7.55 -0.06 -1.73
CA GLN A 50 -7.08 0.69 -0.56
C GLN A 50 -7.32 -0.05 0.76
N LEU A 51 -8.45 -0.76 0.89
CA LEU A 51 -8.75 -1.60 2.05
C LEU A 51 -7.77 -2.78 2.13
N ILE A 52 -7.56 -3.51 1.04
CA ILE A 52 -6.60 -4.63 0.97
C ILE A 52 -5.18 -4.15 1.26
N ALA A 53 -4.80 -2.96 0.77
CA ALA A 53 -3.52 -2.34 1.07
C ALA A 53 -3.45 -1.68 2.46
N THR A 54 -4.43 -1.90 3.33
CA THR A 54 -4.53 -1.37 4.71
C THR A 54 -4.49 0.14 4.82
N ARG A 55 -4.82 0.86 3.73
CA ARG A 55 -4.88 2.33 3.72
C ARG A 55 -6.15 2.88 4.35
N ILE A 56 -7.23 2.10 4.33
CA ILE A 56 -8.50 2.40 4.98
C ILE A 56 -8.98 1.17 5.76
N PHE A 57 -9.83 1.41 6.77
CA PHE A 57 -10.49 0.36 7.54
C PHE A 57 -11.88 0.06 7.02
N PRO A 58 -12.40 -1.18 7.21
CA PRO A 58 -13.79 -1.47 6.97
C PRO A 58 -14.67 -0.72 7.98
N SER A 59 -15.84 -0.27 7.54
CA SER A 59 -16.86 0.32 8.41
C SER A 59 -17.64 -0.76 9.16
N SER A 60 -17.80 -1.95 8.58
CA SER A 60 -18.34 -3.15 9.21
C SER A 60 -17.80 -4.40 8.54
N GLY A 61 -18.04 -5.57 9.12
CA GLY A 61 -17.46 -6.83 8.72
C GLY A 61 -16.03 -7.00 9.25
N SER A 62 -15.34 -8.02 8.78
CA SER A 62 -13.96 -8.31 9.19
C SER A 62 -13.04 -8.50 7.99
N ALA A 63 -11.79 -8.02 8.12
CA ALA A 63 -10.76 -8.19 7.12
C ALA A 63 -9.51 -8.82 7.76
N GLN A 64 -9.01 -9.88 7.15
CA GLN A 64 -7.79 -10.54 7.53
C GLN A 64 -6.83 -10.56 6.34
N ILE A 65 -5.61 -10.08 6.53
CA ILE A 65 -4.60 -9.93 5.49
C ILE A 65 -3.30 -10.56 5.99
N LEU A 66 -2.73 -11.49 5.20
CA LEU A 66 -1.50 -12.24 5.56
C LEU A 66 -1.57 -12.82 6.99
N ASP A 67 -2.69 -13.48 7.31
CA ASP A 67 -3.00 -14.06 8.63
C ASP A 67 -3.14 -13.05 9.79
N LYS A 68 -3.21 -11.76 9.48
CA LYS A 68 -3.34 -10.68 10.46
C LYS A 68 -4.71 -10.02 10.36
N ALA A 69 -5.48 -10.00 11.46
CA ALA A 69 -6.78 -9.33 11.51
C ALA A 69 -6.57 -7.81 11.58
N MET A 70 -7.18 -7.06 10.67
CA MET A 70 -7.16 -5.59 10.72
C MET A 70 -7.75 -5.09 12.04
N GLY A 71 -7.09 -4.09 12.64
CA GLY A 71 -7.48 -3.53 13.95
C GLY A 71 -6.89 -4.26 15.17
N LYS A 72 -6.18 -5.39 14.99
CA LYS A 72 -5.52 -6.14 16.07
C LYS A 72 -4.00 -6.23 15.92
N VAL A 73 -3.44 -5.61 14.90
CA VAL A 73 -2.01 -5.70 14.55
C VAL A 73 -1.44 -4.34 14.24
N ASP A 74 -0.12 -4.22 14.33
CA ASP A 74 0.60 -3.07 13.83
C ASP A 74 0.50 -3.03 12.30
N LEU A 75 -0.20 -2.02 11.79
CA LEU A 75 -0.38 -1.84 10.35
C LEU A 75 0.91 -1.42 9.64
N PHE A 76 1.87 -0.81 10.35
CA PHE A 76 3.17 -0.45 9.76
C PHE A 76 3.93 -1.71 9.37
N GLU A 77 4.01 -2.70 10.28
CA GLU A 77 4.62 -4.00 9.97
C GLU A 77 3.92 -4.70 8.79
N LEU A 78 2.59 -4.66 8.77
CA LEU A 78 1.83 -5.30 7.70
C LEU A 78 2.03 -4.60 6.34
N ARG A 79 2.08 -3.27 6.32
CA ARG A 79 2.26 -2.47 5.11
C ARG A 79 3.59 -2.70 4.40
N THR A 80 4.66 -3.01 5.13
CA THR A 80 5.97 -3.33 4.52
C THR A 80 5.92 -4.59 3.66
N ARG A 81 4.89 -5.43 3.83
CA ARG A 81 4.69 -6.68 3.09
C ARG A 81 3.70 -6.55 1.94
N ILE A 82 3.10 -5.36 1.75
CA ILE A 82 2.04 -5.13 0.76
C ILE A 82 2.47 -3.99 -0.17
N GLY A 83 2.59 -4.27 -1.46
CA GLY A 83 2.80 -3.25 -2.49
C GLY A 83 1.47 -2.75 -3.06
N LEU A 84 1.31 -1.43 -3.17
CA LEU A 84 0.20 -0.81 -3.88
C LEU A 84 0.74 0.15 -4.93
N VAL A 85 0.33 -0.05 -6.17
CA VAL A 85 0.61 0.88 -7.28
C VAL A 85 -0.71 1.48 -7.76
N SER A 86 -0.82 2.79 -7.70
CA SER A 86 -1.98 3.53 -8.21
C SER A 86 -1.58 4.96 -8.58
N ALA A 87 -2.38 5.62 -9.40
CA ALA A 87 -2.17 7.03 -9.74
C ALA A 87 -2.16 7.96 -8.52
N ASN A 88 -2.81 7.56 -7.43
CA ASN A 88 -2.90 8.34 -6.19
C ASN A 88 -1.90 7.88 -5.12
N SER A 89 -0.96 6.99 -5.44
CA SER A 89 0.02 6.45 -4.47
C SER A 89 1.03 7.50 -4.01
N THR A 90 1.14 8.60 -4.74
CA THR A 90 2.06 9.71 -4.48
C THR A 90 1.51 10.76 -3.51
N THR A 91 0.25 10.65 -3.13
CA THR A 91 -0.37 11.58 -2.18
C THR A 91 0.30 11.47 -0.81
N GLY A 92 0.82 12.59 -0.32
CA GLY A 92 1.51 12.66 0.98
C GLY A 92 3.03 12.54 0.91
N ILE A 93 3.62 12.44 -0.29
CA ILE A 93 5.08 12.61 -0.46
C ILE A 93 5.36 14.11 -0.45
N PRO A 94 6.27 14.63 0.41
CA PRO A 94 6.65 16.04 0.40
C PRO A 94 7.32 16.41 -0.94
N ASP A 95 7.00 17.59 -1.47
CA ASP A 95 7.53 18.04 -2.76
C ASP A 95 9.04 18.29 -2.74
N ASP A 96 9.60 18.64 -1.60
CA ASP A 96 11.02 18.89 -1.37
C ASP A 96 11.82 17.62 -1.02
N GLU A 97 11.16 16.48 -0.82
CA GLU A 97 11.81 15.21 -0.54
C GLU A 97 12.67 14.76 -1.71
N LEU A 98 13.88 14.28 -1.45
CA LEU A 98 14.72 13.72 -2.51
C LEU A 98 14.17 12.39 -3.01
N VAL A 99 14.20 12.18 -4.31
CA VAL A 99 13.68 10.95 -4.95
C VAL A 99 14.31 9.69 -4.34
N ARG A 100 15.60 9.71 -4.01
CA ARG A 100 16.27 8.59 -3.34
C ARG A 100 15.67 8.32 -1.94
N ASP A 101 15.32 9.38 -1.20
CA ASP A 101 14.75 9.25 0.13
C ASP A 101 13.30 8.76 0.07
N VAL A 102 12.52 9.16 -0.94
CA VAL A 102 11.20 8.58 -1.21
C VAL A 102 11.27 7.07 -1.41
N VAL A 103 12.25 6.59 -2.19
CA VAL A 103 12.43 5.15 -2.43
C VAL A 103 12.95 4.43 -1.18
N LEU A 104 13.84 5.06 -0.43
CA LEU A 104 14.39 4.54 0.82
C LEU A 104 13.29 4.32 1.87
N THR A 105 12.49 5.35 2.14
CA THR A 105 11.42 5.34 3.15
C THR A 105 10.27 4.40 2.79
N ALA A 106 10.04 4.14 1.50
CA ALA A 106 9.02 3.23 1.02
C ALA A 106 9.22 1.80 1.53
N ALA A 107 10.46 1.36 1.82
CA ALA A 107 10.74 0.06 2.42
C ALA A 107 10.07 -0.13 3.78
N TYR A 108 9.82 0.97 4.48
CA TYR A 108 9.17 1.01 5.80
C TYR A 108 7.73 1.49 5.74
N ALA A 109 7.18 1.63 4.53
CA ALA A 109 5.82 2.14 4.28
C ALA A 109 5.58 3.57 4.83
N ILE A 110 6.63 4.38 4.90
CA ILE A 110 6.64 5.77 5.36
C ILE A 110 6.71 6.69 4.14
N SER A 111 6.02 7.82 4.19
CA SER A 111 6.10 8.88 3.19
C SER A 111 6.87 10.06 3.79
N GLY A 112 8.04 10.35 3.23
CA GLY A 112 8.95 11.39 3.72
C GLY A 112 9.95 10.87 4.75
N ARG A 113 11.18 11.41 4.69
CA ARG A 113 12.26 11.07 5.62
C ARG A 113 12.13 11.91 6.88
N TRP A 114 12.14 11.23 8.04
CA TRP A 114 12.20 11.85 9.36
C TRP A 114 13.59 11.66 9.97
N ASN A 115 13.69 11.60 11.29
CA ASN A 115 14.97 11.43 11.99
C ASN A 115 15.39 9.97 12.16
N GLU A 116 14.85 9.04 11.35
CA GLU A 116 15.25 7.65 11.38
C GLU A 116 16.66 7.48 10.79
N SER A 117 17.43 6.57 11.37
CA SER A 117 18.70 6.14 10.81
C SER A 117 18.45 4.92 9.90
N TYR A 118 18.88 5.05 8.65
CA TYR A 118 18.86 3.97 7.67
C TYR A 118 20.28 3.38 7.58
N ASP A 119 20.37 2.09 7.39
CA ASP A 119 21.65 1.41 7.26
C ASP A 119 22.13 1.38 5.80
N LEU A 120 23.35 0.89 5.59
CA LEU A 120 23.94 0.79 4.26
C LEU A 120 23.18 -0.17 3.33
N TRP A 121 22.45 -1.13 3.87
CA TRP A 121 21.64 -2.06 3.08
C TRP A 121 20.40 -1.38 2.54
N ASP A 122 19.77 -0.54 3.35
CA ASP A 122 18.61 0.26 2.93
C ASP A 122 18.99 1.20 1.79
N GLU A 123 20.10 1.92 1.95
CA GLU A 123 20.61 2.83 0.92
C GLU A 123 20.98 2.08 -0.37
N SER A 124 21.68 0.96 -0.24
CA SER A 124 22.07 0.13 -1.38
C SER A 124 20.86 -0.41 -2.12
N ARG A 125 19.81 -0.82 -1.40
CA ARG A 125 18.55 -1.29 -1.96
C ARG A 125 17.82 -0.18 -2.73
N ALA A 126 17.74 1.02 -2.16
CA ALA A 126 17.13 2.16 -2.83
C ALA A 126 17.88 2.51 -4.14
N ILE A 127 19.21 2.54 -4.10
CA ILE A 127 20.05 2.76 -5.27
C ILE A 127 19.84 1.68 -6.33
N ALA A 128 19.78 0.41 -5.92
CA ALA A 128 19.57 -0.70 -6.83
C ALA A 128 18.20 -0.61 -7.53
N LEU A 129 17.13 -0.23 -6.80
CA LEU A 129 15.81 -0.02 -7.36
C LEU A 129 15.80 1.13 -8.37
N LEU A 130 16.35 2.30 -8.03
CA LEU A 130 16.47 3.45 -8.94
C LEU A 130 17.24 3.08 -10.22
N THR A 131 18.29 2.26 -10.09
CA THR A 131 19.09 1.78 -11.23
C THR A 131 18.27 0.83 -12.09
N THR A 132 17.57 -0.12 -11.48
CA THR A 132 16.75 -1.12 -12.18
C THR A 132 15.63 -0.46 -13.01
N PHE A 133 15.04 0.61 -12.49
CA PHE A 133 14.01 1.36 -13.19
C PHE A 133 14.58 2.45 -14.13
N GLY A 134 15.91 2.58 -14.26
CA GLY A 134 16.57 3.55 -15.14
C GLY A 134 16.44 5.01 -14.70
N VAL A 135 16.05 5.26 -13.45
CA VAL A 135 15.80 6.61 -12.92
C VAL A 135 16.85 7.06 -11.88
N ARG A 136 17.97 6.34 -11.77
CA ARG A 136 19.06 6.71 -10.85
C ARG A 136 19.53 8.18 -10.96
N PRO A 137 19.64 8.80 -12.16
CA PRO A 137 20.04 10.21 -12.28
C PRO A 137 19.07 11.20 -11.64
N LEU A 138 17.84 10.77 -11.35
CA LEU A 138 16.83 11.58 -10.67
C LEU A 138 16.95 11.53 -9.15
N GLY A 139 17.76 10.64 -8.59
CA GLY A 139 17.84 10.36 -7.16
C GLY A 139 18.07 11.58 -6.26
N ASP A 140 18.87 12.53 -6.74
CA ASP A 140 19.22 13.77 -6.01
C ASP A 140 18.30 14.96 -6.34
N ARG A 141 17.25 14.75 -7.11
CA ARG A 141 16.23 15.77 -7.39
C ARG A 141 15.13 15.75 -6.36
N ALA A 142 14.55 16.92 -6.09
CA ALA A 142 13.33 17.03 -5.31
C ALA A 142 12.14 16.39 -6.05
N TYR A 143 11.33 15.61 -5.34
CA TYR A 143 10.22 14.84 -5.90
C TYR A 143 9.21 15.72 -6.66
N GLY A 144 8.84 16.87 -6.10
CA GLY A 144 7.92 17.82 -6.73
C GLY A 144 8.42 18.46 -8.03
N THR A 145 9.72 18.27 -8.39
CA THR A 145 10.29 18.75 -9.66
C THR A 145 10.18 17.71 -10.79
N LEU A 146 9.65 16.53 -10.49
CA LEU A 146 9.43 15.49 -11.49
C LEU A 146 8.09 15.76 -12.20
N SER A 147 8.09 15.63 -13.49
CA SER A 147 6.89 15.71 -14.34
C SER A 147 6.32 14.31 -14.61
#